data_07df867136ba5cf1c9c0772d12338fc6
#
_entry.id   07df867136ba5cf1c9c0772d12338fc6
#
_cell.length_a   1.000
_cell.length_b   1.000
_cell.length_c   1.000
_cell.angle_alpha   90.00
_cell.angle_beta   90.00
_cell.angle_gamma   90.00
#
_symmetry.space_group_name_H-M   'P 1'
#
loop_
_entity.id
_entity.type
_entity.pdbx_description
1 polymer ?
#
loop_
_entity_poly.entity_id
_entity_poly.type
_entity_poly.pdbx_seq_one_letter_code
_entity_poly.pdbx_strand_id
1 'polypeptide(L)'
;KVIYHLYKLPQVTINNEKVLLTDGQIFDIDGIKIECFLVPGHTWGHMVYLIDDKYLFTGDTIWFGADGGYSFISSLAESNKLAVLSLAALEQRLQGRNLHPLFLTGHTGWTDNFDFAFAHRDKPCSPFRKRVPDPTAPYDAYDESDDTEEAARAGYLQAVGR
;
A
#
# COMPACT_ATOMS: atom_id res chain seq x y z
N LYS A 1 9.50 -5.12 -12.35
CA LYS A 1 10.21 -4.49 -13.49
C LYS A 1 9.97 -5.20 -14.84
N VAL A 2 9.97 -6.52 -14.92
CA VAL A 2 9.79 -7.26 -16.18
C VAL A 2 8.41 -7.03 -16.81
N ILE A 3 7.35 -6.97 -16.03
CA ILE A 3 5.97 -6.81 -16.51
C ILE A 3 5.75 -5.41 -17.12
N TYR A 4 6.30 -4.36 -16.52
CA TYR A 4 6.19 -2.99 -17.04
C TYR A 4 6.87 -2.79 -18.39
N HIS A 5 7.90 -3.59 -18.72
CA HIS A 5 8.58 -3.53 -20.01
C HIS A 5 7.83 -4.30 -21.11
N LEU A 6 6.97 -5.26 -20.74
CA LEU A 6 6.23 -6.09 -21.72
C LEU A 6 4.96 -5.42 -22.23
N TYR A 7 4.37 -4.49 -21.47
CA TYR A 7 3.12 -3.82 -21.83
C TYR A 7 3.31 -2.32 -21.91
N LYS A 8 3.75 -1.82 -23.07
CA LYS A 8 3.61 -0.40 -23.40
C LYS A 8 2.14 -0.11 -23.70
N LEU A 9 1.37 0.15 -22.64
CA LEU A 9 0.01 0.62 -22.82
C LEU A 9 0.05 2.05 -23.40
N PRO A 10 -0.81 2.36 -24.40
CA PRO A 10 -0.89 3.70 -24.92
C PRO A 10 -1.30 4.66 -23.81
N GLN A 11 -0.58 5.77 -23.68
CA GLN A 11 -0.97 6.81 -22.74
C GLN A 11 -2.23 7.51 -23.27
N VAL A 12 -3.27 7.51 -22.44
CA VAL A 12 -4.50 8.25 -22.73
C VAL A 12 -4.39 9.64 -22.11
N THR A 13 -4.54 10.68 -22.93
CA THR A 13 -4.62 12.04 -22.42
C THR A 13 -6.02 12.28 -21.85
N ILE A 14 -6.09 12.58 -20.55
CA ILE A 14 -7.33 12.97 -19.88
C ILE A 14 -7.40 14.49 -19.93
N ASN A 15 -8.40 15.03 -20.65
CA ASN A 15 -8.60 16.47 -20.83
C ASN A 15 -9.52 17.12 -19.79
N ASN A 16 -10.07 16.31 -18.87
CA ASN A 16 -10.91 16.81 -17.78
C ASN A 16 -10.06 17.53 -16.74
N GLU A 17 -10.70 18.40 -15.97
CA GLU A 17 -10.10 19.00 -14.78
C GLU A 17 -9.54 17.91 -13.87
N LYS A 18 -8.35 18.12 -13.36
CA LYS A 18 -7.64 17.17 -12.50
C LYS A 18 -7.29 17.82 -11.18
N VAL A 19 -7.60 17.16 -10.09
CA VAL A 19 -7.13 17.52 -8.76
C VAL A 19 -6.03 16.57 -8.37
N LEU A 20 -4.82 17.11 -8.14
CA LEU A 20 -3.72 16.33 -7.60
C LEU A 20 -3.88 16.23 -6.09
N LEU A 21 -4.05 15.01 -5.60
CA LEU A 21 -4.22 14.75 -4.18
C LEU A 21 -2.88 14.78 -3.45
N THR A 22 -2.90 15.25 -2.21
CA THR A 22 -1.75 15.27 -1.32
C THR A 22 -2.00 14.40 -0.09
N ASP A 23 -0.91 13.98 0.56
CA ASP A 23 -1.00 13.20 1.80
C ASP A 23 -1.71 13.98 2.91
N GLY A 24 -2.68 13.34 3.56
CA GLY A 24 -3.50 13.95 4.61
C GLY A 24 -4.57 14.92 4.12
N GLN A 25 -4.75 15.07 2.80
CA GLN A 25 -5.82 15.91 2.27
C GLN A 25 -7.19 15.36 2.63
N ILE A 26 -8.06 16.22 3.08
CA ILE A 26 -9.46 15.90 3.39
C ILE A 26 -10.35 16.72 2.47
N PHE A 27 -11.36 16.09 1.91
CA PHE A 27 -12.41 16.75 1.15
C PHE A 27 -13.76 16.10 1.42
N ASP A 28 -14.80 16.81 1.08
CA ASP A 28 -16.20 16.38 1.21
C ASP A 28 -16.83 16.29 -0.18
N ILE A 29 -17.52 15.20 -0.43
CA ILE A 29 -18.34 15.01 -1.62
C ILE A 29 -19.75 14.69 -1.16
N ASP A 30 -20.67 15.66 -1.28
CA ASP A 30 -22.08 15.52 -0.92
C ASP A 30 -22.30 15.01 0.52
N GLY A 31 -21.49 15.48 1.46
CA GLY A 31 -21.56 15.12 2.87
C GLY A 31 -20.79 13.85 3.24
N ILE A 32 -20.06 13.27 2.30
CA ILE A 32 -19.16 12.13 2.53
C ILE A 32 -17.74 12.66 2.73
N LYS A 33 -17.20 12.49 3.93
CA LYS A 33 -15.82 12.86 4.25
C LYS A 33 -14.85 11.83 3.66
N ILE A 34 -13.88 12.31 2.90
CA ILE A 34 -12.82 11.49 2.31
C ILE A 34 -11.46 12.04 2.76
N GLU A 35 -10.66 11.22 3.40
CA GLU A 35 -9.29 11.53 3.74
C GLU A 35 -8.33 10.66 2.92
N CYS A 36 -7.30 11.29 2.34
CA CYS A 36 -6.33 10.64 1.47
C CYS A 36 -5.02 10.40 2.21
N PHE A 37 -4.48 9.19 2.13
CA PHE A 37 -3.15 8.86 2.62
C PHE A 37 -2.28 8.46 1.45
N LEU A 38 -1.13 9.10 1.30
CA LEU A 38 -0.11 8.65 0.36
C LEU A 38 0.64 7.47 0.99
N VAL A 39 0.53 6.29 0.37
CA VAL A 39 1.12 5.03 0.85
C VAL A 39 1.90 4.39 -0.31
N PRO A 40 3.05 4.99 -0.68
CA PRO A 40 3.84 4.53 -1.82
C PRO A 40 4.47 3.16 -1.57
N GLY A 41 4.76 2.45 -2.67
CA GLY A 41 5.40 1.14 -2.64
C GLY A 41 4.92 0.25 -3.77
N HIS A 42 3.63 -0.06 -3.84
CA HIS A 42 3.05 -0.70 -5.03
C HIS A 42 3.29 0.18 -6.27
N THR A 43 2.91 1.45 -6.18
CA THR A 43 3.37 2.53 -7.07
C THR A 43 3.84 3.73 -6.24
N TRP A 44 4.64 4.63 -6.83
CA TRP A 44 5.13 5.84 -6.17
C TRP A 44 4.00 6.77 -5.72
N GLY A 45 2.91 6.81 -6.47
CA GLY A 45 1.76 7.68 -6.20
C GLY A 45 0.56 6.95 -5.58
N HIS A 46 0.76 5.77 -4.97
CA HIS A 46 -0.35 4.99 -4.45
C HIS A 46 -1.06 5.70 -3.30
N MET A 47 -2.38 5.86 -3.44
CA MET A 47 -3.23 6.53 -2.45
C MET A 47 -4.20 5.53 -1.82
N VAL A 48 -4.42 5.70 -0.53
CA VAL A 48 -5.41 5.01 0.29
C VAL A 48 -6.45 6.02 0.73
N TYR A 49 -7.71 5.63 0.77
CA TYR A 49 -8.83 6.52 1.07
C TYR A 49 -9.60 6.05 2.29
N LEU A 50 -9.71 6.92 3.29
CA LEU A 50 -10.54 6.70 4.46
C LEU A 50 -11.85 7.49 4.31
N ILE A 51 -12.95 6.76 4.27
CA ILE A 51 -14.29 7.32 4.08
C ILE A 51 -15.03 7.34 5.42
N ASP A 52 -15.48 8.51 5.88
CA ASP A 52 -16.24 8.75 7.10
C ASP A 52 -15.62 8.11 8.36
N ASP A 53 -14.30 7.99 8.41
CA ASP A 53 -13.56 7.28 9.45
C ASP A 53 -13.97 5.80 9.64
N LYS A 54 -14.71 5.20 8.68
CA LYS A 54 -15.30 3.87 8.77
C LYS A 54 -14.79 2.88 7.73
N TYR A 55 -14.49 3.33 6.52
CA TYR A 55 -14.12 2.47 5.41
C TYR A 55 -12.76 2.87 4.88
N LEU A 56 -11.81 1.94 4.89
CA LEU A 56 -10.47 2.18 4.36
C LEU A 56 -10.26 1.41 3.06
N PHE A 57 -10.28 2.13 1.94
CA PHE A 57 -9.98 1.59 0.63
C PHE A 57 -8.47 1.59 0.42
N THR A 58 -7.86 0.43 0.57
CA THR A 58 -6.40 0.27 0.55
C THR A 58 -5.82 0.05 -0.85
N GLY A 59 -6.67 -0.27 -1.84
CA GLY A 59 -6.18 -0.69 -3.15
C GLY A 59 -5.16 -1.82 -3.01
N ASP A 60 -4.03 -1.64 -3.66
CA ASP A 60 -2.92 -2.61 -3.69
C ASP A 60 -1.83 -2.33 -2.64
N THR A 61 -2.18 -1.65 -1.55
CA THR A 61 -1.27 -1.48 -0.40
C THR A 61 -1.24 -2.73 0.48
N ILE A 62 -2.41 -3.40 0.63
CA ILE A 62 -2.54 -4.60 1.46
C ILE A 62 -3.00 -5.77 0.60
N TRP A 63 -2.36 -6.90 0.80
CA TRP A 63 -2.78 -8.19 0.28
C TRP A 63 -3.12 -9.14 1.41
N PHE A 64 -4.36 -9.63 1.48
CA PHE A 64 -4.74 -10.63 2.47
C PHE A 64 -4.37 -12.03 2.02
N GLY A 65 -3.49 -12.68 2.81
CA GLY A 65 -3.31 -14.11 2.82
C GLY A 65 -4.32 -14.80 3.74
N ALA A 66 -4.19 -16.12 3.90
CA ALA A 66 -5.04 -16.88 4.81
C ALA A 66 -4.78 -16.55 6.30
N ASP A 67 -3.60 -16.03 6.59
CA ASP A 67 -3.05 -15.79 7.93
C ASP A 67 -2.92 -14.29 8.27
N GLY A 68 -3.33 -13.39 7.39
CA GLY A 68 -3.30 -11.96 7.64
C GLY A 68 -2.90 -11.11 6.44
N GLY A 69 -2.81 -9.81 6.67
CA GLY A 69 -2.45 -8.81 5.68
C GLY A 69 -0.95 -8.62 5.53
N TYR A 70 -0.50 -8.56 4.29
CA TYR A 70 0.87 -8.34 3.83
C TYR A 70 0.99 -7.02 3.08
N SER A 71 2.21 -6.50 2.94
CA SER A 71 2.49 -5.30 2.13
C SER A 71 2.47 -5.62 0.64
N PHE A 72 1.38 -6.06 0.09
CA PHE A 72 1.17 -6.41 -1.32
C PHE A 72 2.07 -7.56 -1.85
N ILE A 73 2.03 -7.79 -3.16
CA ILE A 73 2.77 -8.85 -3.84
C ILE A 73 4.15 -8.33 -4.26
N SER A 74 5.21 -9.02 -3.84
CA SER A 74 6.59 -8.59 -4.06
C SER A 74 6.95 -8.30 -5.52
N SER A 75 6.51 -9.14 -6.45
CA SER A 75 6.85 -9.01 -7.88
C SER A 75 6.12 -7.88 -8.60
N LEU A 76 5.09 -7.29 -7.98
CA LEU A 76 4.24 -6.25 -8.57
C LEU A 76 4.41 -4.88 -7.91
N ALA A 77 5.26 -4.77 -6.89
CA ALA A 77 5.58 -3.49 -6.25
C ALA A 77 6.75 -2.79 -6.93
N GLU A 78 6.71 -1.47 -7.03
CA GLU A 78 7.84 -0.64 -7.47
C GLU A 78 8.96 -0.64 -6.43
N SER A 79 8.60 -0.63 -5.13
CA SER A 79 9.53 -0.78 -4.02
C SER A 79 8.87 -1.52 -2.86
N ASN A 80 9.34 -2.72 -2.56
CA ASN A 80 8.80 -3.50 -1.43
C ASN A 80 9.20 -2.89 -0.09
N LYS A 81 10.41 -2.37 0.01
CA LYS A 81 10.90 -1.71 1.23
C LYS A 81 10.05 -0.48 1.56
N LEU A 82 9.75 0.33 0.54
CA LEU A 82 8.88 1.48 0.71
C LEU A 82 7.45 1.06 1.05
N ALA A 83 6.91 0.00 0.44
CA ALA A 83 5.59 -0.54 0.77
C ALA A 83 5.47 -0.94 2.24
N VAL A 84 6.48 -1.63 2.78
CA VAL A 84 6.56 -2.01 4.20
C VAL A 84 6.59 -0.76 5.10
N LEU A 85 7.45 0.20 4.80
CA LEU A 85 7.58 1.44 5.59
C LEU A 85 6.28 2.27 5.57
N SER A 86 5.68 2.42 4.41
CA SER A 86 4.45 3.20 4.23
C SER A 86 3.26 2.54 4.90
N LEU A 87 3.17 1.20 4.84
CA LEU A 87 2.12 0.45 5.51
C LEU A 87 2.25 0.53 7.04
N ALA A 88 3.46 0.47 7.57
CA ALA A 88 3.71 0.69 8.99
C ALA A 88 3.34 2.12 9.44
N ALA A 89 3.63 3.13 8.61
CA ALA A 89 3.22 4.51 8.88
C ALA A 89 1.69 4.68 8.86
N LEU A 90 1.00 4.03 7.92
CA LEU A 90 -0.47 4.02 7.85
C LEU A 90 -1.08 3.41 9.13
N GLU A 91 -0.58 2.25 9.56
CA GLU A 91 -1.01 1.62 10.81
C GLU A 91 -0.86 2.56 12.01
N GLN A 92 0.31 3.18 12.17
CA GLN A 92 0.56 4.13 13.27
C GLN A 92 -0.40 5.33 13.24
N ARG A 93 -0.72 5.85 12.05
CA ARG A 93 -1.68 6.96 11.90
C ARG A 93 -3.08 6.56 12.32
N LEU A 94 -3.53 5.35 11.97
CA LEU A 94 -4.84 4.84 12.37
C LEU A 94 -4.90 4.57 13.88
N GLN A 95 -3.88 3.89 14.43
CA GLN A 95 -3.77 3.61 15.88
C GLN A 95 -3.72 4.90 16.72
N GLY A 96 -2.92 5.87 16.30
CA GLY A 96 -2.79 7.16 17.01
C GLY A 96 -4.10 7.94 17.10
N ARG A 97 -5.07 7.63 16.22
CA ARG A 97 -6.42 8.21 16.20
C ARG A 97 -7.49 7.25 16.72
N ASN A 98 -7.11 6.06 17.19
CA ASN A 98 -8.02 5.01 17.63
C ASN A 98 -9.09 4.64 16.57
N LEU A 99 -8.65 4.55 15.30
CA LEU A 99 -9.51 4.22 14.17
C LEU A 99 -9.42 2.74 13.84
N HIS A 100 -10.56 2.08 13.73
CA HIS A 100 -10.71 0.67 13.36
C HIS A 100 -11.68 0.56 12.18
N PRO A 101 -11.27 0.99 10.97
CA PRO A 101 -12.13 0.97 9.80
C PRO A 101 -12.31 -0.45 9.26
N LEU A 102 -13.32 -0.64 8.43
CA LEU A 102 -13.41 -1.79 7.54
C LEU A 102 -12.37 -1.64 6.42
N PHE A 103 -11.42 -2.56 6.35
CA PHE A 103 -10.38 -2.59 5.31
C PHE A 103 -10.90 -3.25 4.04
N LEU A 104 -10.77 -2.57 2.92
CA LEU A 104 -11.24 -2.99 1.61
C LEU A 104 -10.05 -2.99 0.65
N THR A 105 -9.59 -4.17 0.23
CA THR A 105 -8.42 -4.31 -0.66
C THR A 105 -8.82 -4.36 -2.13
N GLY A 106 -7.87 -4.13 -3.04
CA GLY A 106 -8.12 -4.19 -4.47
C GLY A 106 -8.44 -5.61 -4.98
N HIS A 107 -7.92 -6.66 -4.36
CA HIS A 107 -7.96 -8.02 -4.91
C HIS A 107 -8.38 -9.12 -3.95
N THR A 108 -8.22 -8.95 -2.65
CA THR A 108 -8.30 -10.07 -1.68
C THR A 108 -9.44 -9.95 -0.68
N GLY A 109 -10.41 -9.06 -0.95
CA GLY A 109 -11.60 -8.91 -0.14
C GLY A 109 -11.46 -7.87 0.96
N TRP A 110 -12.07 -8.12 2.13
CA TRP A 110 -12.18 -7.15 3.21
C TRP A 110 -12.04 -7.82 4.59
N THR A 111 -11.75 -6.99 5.60
CA THR A 111 -11.78 -7.39 7.02
C THR A 111 -12.07 -6.18 7.91
N ASP A 112 -12.77 -6.39 9.02
CA ASP A 112 -12.92 -5.44 10.12
C ASP A 112 -11.93 -5.70 11.28
N ASN A 113 -11.13 -6.75 11.15
CA ASN A 113 -10.11 -7.09 12.13
C ASN A 113 -8.82 -6.33 11.85
N PHE A 114 -8.53 -5.33 12.69
CA PHE A 114 -7.37 -4.47 12.57
C PHE A 114 -6.05 -5.26 12.65
N ASP A 115 -5.93 -6.16 13.64
CA ASP A 115 -4.73 -6.95 13.85
C ASP A 115 -4.46 -7.91 12.67
N PHE A 116 -5.53 -8.51 12.12
CA PHE A 116 -5.43 -9.32 10.92
C PHE A 116 -4.96 -8.50 9.71
N ALA A 117 -5.47 -7.28 9.54
CA ALA A 117 -5.11 -6.42 8.40
C ALA A 117 -3.61 -6.06 8.37
N PHE A 118 -2.96 -6.00 9.52
CA PHE A 118 -1.55 -5.63 9.65
C PHE A 118 -0.64 -6.77 10.16
N ALA A 119 -1.14 -8.01 10.21
CA ALA A 119 -0.43 -9.14 10.83
C ALA A 119 0.98 -9.40 10.26
N HIS A 120 1.16 -9.15 8.97
CA HIS A 120 2.43 -9.38 8.26
C HIS A 120 2.83 -8.14 7.44
N ARG A 121 2.54 -6.93 7.97
CA ARG A 121 2.83 -5.67 7.28
C ARG A 121 4.31 -5.43 7.00
N ASP A 122 5.18 -6.14 7.72
CA ASP A 122 6.64 -6.05 7.64
C ASP A 122 7.24 -6.82 6.48
N LYS A 123 6.43 -7.50 5.70
CA LYS A 123 6.89 -8.30 4.56
C LYS A 123 5.87 -8.34 3.42
N PRO A 124 6.34 -8.45 2.15
CA PRO A 124 5.46 -8.64 1.01
C PRO A 124 4.92 -10.07 0.95
N CYS A 125 3.72 -10.22 0.36
CA CYS A 125 3.18 -11.51 0.03
C CYS A 125 3.90 -12.09 -1.19
N SER A 126 4.27 -13.38 -1.11
CA SER A 126 4.79 -14.13 -2.26
C SER A 126 3.74 -15.13 -2.76
N PRO A 127 2.96 -14.80 -3.81
CA PRO A 127 1.88 -15.67 -4.30
C PRO A 127 2.40 -16.98 -4.88
N PHE A 128 3.69 -17.06 -5.21
CA PHE A 128 4.30 -18.26 -5.77
C PHE A 128 4.82 -19.25 -4.71
N ARG A 129 4.79 -18.89 -3.43
CA ARG A 129 5.09 -19.83 -2.35
C ARG A 129 3.85 -20.69 -2.07
N LYS A 130 3.90 -21.94 -2.49
CA LYS A 130 2.86 -22.96 -2.21
C LYS A 130 2.78 -23.40 -0.73
N ARG A 131 3.42 -22.70 0.20
CA ARG A 131 3.43 -23.03 1.63
C ARG A 131 3.13 -21.79 2.43
N VAL A 132 2.43 -21.98 3.55
CA VAL A 132 2.43 -21.03 4.66
C VAL A 132 3.84 -20.50 4.82
N PRO A 133 4.07 -19.17 4.84
CA PRO A 133 5.40 -18.63 5.01
C PRO A 133 6.04 -19.28 6.23
N ASP A 134 7.20 -19.89 6.05
CA ASP A 134 7.98 -20.37 7.19
C ASP A 134 8.34 -19.12 8.01
N PRO A 135 7.82 -18.98 9.24
CA PRO A 135 8.12 -17.80 10.06
C PRO A 135 9.62 -17.70 10.42
N THR A 136 10.39 -18.76 10.15
CA THR A 136 11.83 -18.81 10.35
C THR A 136 12.62 -18.60 9.07
N ALA A 137 11.95 -18.55 7.89
CA ALA A 137 12.65 -18.27 6.64
C ALA A 137 13.18 -16.82 6.70
N PRO A 138 14.50 -16.63 6.55
CA PRO A 138 15.06 -15.30 6.54
C PRO A 138 14.40 -14.48 5.40
N TYR A 139 14.14 -13.22 5.68
CA TYR A 139 13.64 -12.24 4.74
C TYR A 139 14.52 -12.09 3.47
N ASP A 140 15.71 -12.63 3.53
CA ASP A 140 16.80 -12.66 2.52
C ASP A 140 16.47 -13.43 1.23
N ALA A 141 15.33 -14.10 1.13
CA ALA A 141 14.90 -14.72 -0.13
C ALA A 141 14.45 -13.67 -1.18
N TYR A 142 14.51 -12.40 -0.82
CA TYR A 142 14.19 -11.26 -1.63
C TYR A 142 15.49 -10.60 -2.10
N ASP A 143 15.67 -10.51 -3.42
CA ASP A 143 16.81 -9.79 -3.99
C ASP A 143 16.64 -8.27 -3.77
N GLU A 144 17.27 -7.78 -2.71
CA GLU A 144 17.26 -6.38 -2.30
C GLU A 144 18.24 -5.51 -3.11
N SER A 145 18.87 -6.04 -4.15
CA SER A 145 19.99 -5.38 -4.82
C SER A 145 19.69 -3.97 -5.35
N ASP A 146 18.41 -3.64 -5.55
CA ASP A 146 17.97 -2.32 -6.04
C ASP A 146 17.22 -1.48 -4.98
N ASP A 147 16.94 -2.03 -3.79
CA ASP A 147 16.05 -1.39 -2.80
C ASP A 147 16.84 -1.01 -1.54
N THR A 148 17.75 -0.06 -1.65
CA THR A 148 18.44 0.48 -0.48
C THR A 148 17.48 1.30 0.37
N GLU A 149 17.71 1.33 1.70
CA GLU A 149 16.92 2.16 2.63
C GLU A 149 16.94 3.64 2.22
N GLU A 150 18.06 4.08 1.71
CA GLU A 150 18.27 5.46 1.25
C GLU A 150 17.41 5.76 0.02
N ALA A 151 17.37 4.86 -0.98
CA ALA A 151 16.54 5.00 -2.18
C ALA A 151 15.05 4.96 -1.85
N ALA A 152 14.62 4.05 -0.97
CA ALA A 152 13.24 3.97 -0.52
C ALA A 152 12.84 5.25 0.25
N ARG A 153 13.70 5.75 1.13
CA ARG A 153 13.47 6.98 1.88
C ARG A 153 13.45 8.21 0.98
N ALA A 154 14.35 8.31 0.01
CA ALA A 154 14.37 9.38 -0.96
C ALA A 154 13.10 9.38 -1.83
N GLY A 155 12.65 8.21 -2.31
CA GLY A 155 11.42 8.05 -3.04
C GLY A 155 10.19 8.46 -2.22
N TYR A 156 10.13 8.08 -0.94
CA TYR A 156 9.06 8.52 -0.04
C TYR A 156 9.04 10.04 0.12
N LEU A 157 10.18 10.68 0.41
CA LEU A 157 10.27 12.13 0.59
C LEU A 157 9.89 12.87 -0.69
N GLN A 158 10.30 12.37 -1.85
CA GLN A 158 9.90 12.93 -3.14
C GLN A 158 8.39 12.82 -3.37
N ALA A 159 7.80 11.67 -3.07
CA ALA A 159 6.37 11.42 -3.24
C ALA A 159 5.51 12.30 -2.31
N VAL A 160 5.95 12.54 -1.06
CA VAL A 160 5.23 13.41 -0.11
C VAL A 160 5.57 14.90 -0.27
N GLY A 161 6.39 15.29 -1.25
CA GLY A 161 6.68 16.70 -1.57
C GLY A 161 7.55 17.42 -0.54
N ARG A 162 8.48 16.70 0.11
CA ARG A 162 9.42 17.25 1.11
C ARG A 162 10.88 17.09 0.68
#